data_45e021a76ebfa62619c3b12ee1a79e7f
#
_entry.id   45e021a76ebfa62619c3b12ee1a79e7f
#
_cell.length_a   1.000
_cell.length_b   1.000
_cell.length_c   1.000
_cell.angle_alpha   90.00
_cell.angle_beta   90.00
_cell.angle_gamma   90.00
#
_symmetry.space_group_name_H-M   'P 1'
#
loop_
_entity.id
_entity.type
_entity.pdbx_description
1 polymer ?
#
loop_
_entity_poly.entity_id
_entity_poly.type
_entity_poly.pdbx_seq_one_letter_code
_entity_poly.pdbx_strand_id
1 'polypeptide(L)'
;MIQSEECIFPIEDALEMVLMFDQTGKISYANAIARQKLEYQDDLCDKYISDVFPNTFKASEDGFDTDYPFGHEQQNLVAYRKNLTCFPVEARIVNSNTCSEMYICMANDILEKEFLSREVEQVKQEAQQAMKVKSEFVANVTHELRTPVNGVLGNVRELLSEERDDRTNRSLHLIERCCDDMNKIINNILDFSKLEAGKFVLEPRKFHFRNMLNYVKENHINKITEKGLGFFMTVSPQIPEYIIADELRIVQILNNLVSNAQKFTSLGKITVEVLRTAQVNDRIELFFIVSDTGIGIDKVDRDKLFQSFSQVDASISRKYGGTGLGLNICKQLVELMGGRIEVESEKDRGSTFSFSIWVGLCEGEENIVLPPDTKEEPFLTALPAEVSMDKERQEAENVRKYGTPENQENLKKNLSKLILCVELENWEKAEMFMDTIKQLTEGAPREVSRLVLRLKMAIQKENYDKVIVEYEALDNCL
;
A
#
# COMPACT_ATOMS: atom_id res chain seq x y z
N MET A 1 38.15 36.86 4.81
CA MET A 1 38.15 36.63 3.36
C MET A 1 38.12 35.14 3.03
N ILE A 2 37.39 34.28 3.81
CA ILE A 2 37.30 32.81 3.60
C ILE A 2 35.84 32.31 3.73
N GLN A 3 34.83 33.17 3.90
CA GLN A 3 33.41 32.77 4.06
C GLN A 3 32.52 33.04 2.84
N SER A 4 33.08 33.52 1.71
CA SER A 4 32.28 33.86 0.52
C SER A 4 32.17 32.73 -0.54
N GLU A 5 33.01 31.71 -0.51
CA GLU A 5 33.00 30.68 -1.53
C GLU A 5 31.99 29.55 -1.23
N GLU A 6 31.71 29.22 0.04
CA GLU A 6 30.78 28.12 0.38
C GLU A 6 29.28 28.43 0.16
N CYS A 7 28.91 29.73 0.10
CA CYS A 7 27.49 30.09 -0.18
C CYS A 7 27.15 30.21 -1.67
N ILE A 8 28.13 30.21 -2.57
CA ILE A 8 27.93 30.42 -4.01
C ILE A 8 27.57 29.08 -4.72
N PHE A 9 28.08 27.95 -4.25
CA PHE A 9 27.84 26.64 -4.86
C PHE A 9 26.38 26.27 -5.01
N PRO A 10 25.48 26.42 -4.01
CA PRO A 10 24.07 26.09 -4.15
C PRO A 10 23.31 27.00 -5.14
N ILE A 11 23.81 28.19 -5.43
CA ILE A 11 23.16 29.16 -6.31
C ILE A 11 23.59 28.96 -7.78
N GLU A 12 24.79 28.44 -8.02
CA GLU A 12 25.25 28.13 -9.38
C GLU A 12 24.46 26.98 -9.99
N ASP A 13 24.05 25.99 -9.20
CA ASP A 13 23.26 24.81 -9.62
C ASP A 13 21.74 25.05 -9.54
N ALA A 14 21.28 26.27 -9.20
CA ALA A 14 19.86 26.60 -9.18
C ALA A 14 19.25 26.47 -10.58
N LEU A 15 18.05 25.90 -10.67
CA LEU A 15 17.30 25.72 -11.93
C LEU A 15 16.71 27.05 -12.46
N GLU A 16 16.70 28.10 -11.65
CA GLU A 16 16.23 29.42 -11.99
C GLU A 16 17.42 30.32 -12.40
N MET A 17 17.15 31.33 -13.23
CA MET A 17 18.14 32.38 -13.48
C MET A 17 18.37 33.17 -12.19
N VAL A 18 19.60 33.24 -11.73
CA VAL A 18 19.98 34.05 -10.55
C VAL A 18 20.98 35.11 -10.97
N LEU A 19 20.62 36.37 -10.69
CA LEU A 19 21.47 37.53 -10.89
C LEU A 19 21.64 38.27 -9.55
N MET A 20 22.84 38.77 -9.27
CA MET A 20 23.07 39.68 -8.15
C MET A 20 23.62 41.00 -8.72
N PHE A 21 23.09 42.10 -8.24
CA PHE A 21 23.51 43.44 -8.65
C PHE A 21 23.53 44.40 -7.47
N ASP A 22 24.34 45.43 -7.57
CA ASP A 22 24.51 46.46 -6.55
C ASP A 22 23.53 47.65 -6.74
N GLN A 23 23.64 48.68 -5.89
CA GLN A 23 22.81 49.90 -5.95
C GLN A 23 23.02 50.70 -7.24
N THR A 24 24.17 50.56 -7.92
CA THR A 24 24.40 51.16 -9.22
C THR A 24 23.74 50.40 -10.36
N GLY A 25 23.15 49.23 -10.06
CA GLY A 25 22.57 48.28 -11.03
C GLY A 25 23.62 47.41 -11.71
N LYS A 26 24.90 47.47 -11.32
CA LYS A 26 25.94 46.64 -11.91
C LYS A 26 25.82 45.22 -11.46
N ILE A 27 25.78 44.28 -12.41
CA ILE A 27 25.69 42.84 -12.14
C ILE A 27 27.04 42.35 -11.61
N SER A 28 27.03 41.78 -10.42
CA SER A 28 28.21 41.20 -9.74
C SER A 28 28.30 39.69 -9.84
N TYR A 29 27.15 39.03 -10.06
CA TYR A 29 27.06 37.57 -10.20
C TYR A 29 25.91 37.20 -11.11
N ALA A 30 26.10 36.10 -11.87
CA ALA A 30 25.08 35.43 -12.65
C ALA A 30 25.39 33.94 -12.66
N ASN A 31 24.40 33.09 -12.34
CA ASN A 31 24.58 31.65 -12.41
C ASN A 31 24.61 31.10 -13.85
N ALA A 32 24.96 29.84 -14.05
CA ALA A 32 25.08 29.21 -15.35
C ALA A 32 23.81 29.34 -16.20
N ILE A 33 22.64 29.15 -15.59
CA ILE A 33 21.32 29.27 -16.25
C ILE A 33 21.07 30.71 -16.73
N ALA A 34 21.38 31.72 -15.93
CA ALA A 34 21.23 33.12 -16.33
C ALA A 34 22.14 33.46 -17.53
N ARG A 35 23.41 33.05 -17.50
CA ARG A 35 24.34 33.25 -18.62
C ARG A 35 23.84 32.57 -19.89
N GLN A 36 23.34 31.33 -19.80
CA GLN A 36 22.82 30.58 -20.93
C GLN A 36 21.55 31.23 -21.51
N LYS A 37 20.55 31.50 -20.68
CA LYS A 37 19.23 32.03 -21.12
C LYS A 37 19.32 33.45 -21.68
N LEU A 38 20.21 34.29 -21.13
CA LEU A 38 20.44 35.64 -21.58
C LEU A 38 21.45 35.69 -22.74
N GLU A 39 22.05 34.58 -23.15
CA GLU A 39 23.04 34.47 -24.22
C GLU A 39 24.30 35.29 -23.97
N TYR A 40 24.64 35.57 -22.72
CA TYR A 40 25.91 36.09 -22.30
C TYR A 40 26.83 34.95 -21.87
N GLN A 41 28.10 35.03 -22.24
CA GLN A 41 29.13 34.13 -21.71
C GLN A 41 29.67 34.70 -20.39
N ASP A 42 30.97 35.04 -20.34
CA ASP A 42 31.60 35.57 -19.13
C ASP A 42 31.41 37.07 -18.95
N ASP A 43 30.84 37.77 -19.94
CA ASP A 43 30.69 39.21 -19.99
C ASP A 43 29.40 39.78 -19.32
N LEU A 44 28.56 38.95 -18.73
CA LEU A 44 27.32 39.38 -18.07
C LEU A 44 27.60 40.20 -16.79
N CYS A 45 28.67 39.86 -16.06
CA CYS A 45 29.06 40.59 -14.85
C CYS A 45 29.63 42.03 -15.14
N ASP A 46 29.85 42.40 -16.39
CA ASP A 46 30.24 43.76 -16.81
C ASP A 46 29.03 44.59 -17.26
N LYS A 47 27.82 44.03 -17.17
CA LYS A 47 26.56 44.64 -17.57
C LYS A 47 25.78 45.19 -16.39
N TYR A 48 24.75 45.95 -16.70
CA TYR A 48 23.82 46.51 -15.73
C TYR A 48 22.49 45.76 -15.81
N ILE A 49 21.75 45.75 -14.70
CA ILE A 49 20.42 45.16 -14.66
C ILE A 49 19.45 45.78 -15.66
N SER A 50 19.65 47.03 -16.01
CA SER A 50 18.94 47.76 -17.07
C SER A 50 19.21 47.21 -18.48
N ASP A 51 20.34 46.53 -18.72
CA ASP A 51 20.60 45.84 -19.99
C ASP A 51 19.75 44.56 -20.12
N VAL A 52 19.44 43.92 -18.98
CA VAL A 52 18.63 42.70 -18.92
C VAL A 52 17.13 43.02 -18.84
N PHE A 53 16.76 44.03 -18.05
CA PHE A 53 15.37 44.45 -17.85
C PHE A 53 15.16 45.94 -18.14
N PRO A 54 15.38 46.42 -19.37
CA PRO A 54 15.35 47.87 -19.70
C PRO A 54 13.97 48.49 -19.51
N ASN A 55 12.91 47.72 -19.56
CA ASN A 55 11.54 48.23 -19.34
C ASN A 55 11.22 48.44 -17.85
N THR A 56 11.97 47.79 -16.95
CA THR A 56 11.76 47.82 -15.50
C THR A 56 12.80 48.69 -14.79
N PHE A 57 14.04 48.65 -15.25
CA PHE A 57 15.15 49.38 -14.65
C PHE A 57 15.72 50.37 -15.68
N LYS A 58 15.70 51.68 -15.35
CA LYS A 58 16.24 52.72 -16.19
C LYS A 58 17.56 53.23 -15.60
N ALA A 59 18.60 53.37 -16.41
CA ALA A 59 19.86 53.92 -15.97
C ALA A 59 19.66 55.37 -15.53
N SER A 60 20.22 55.75 -14.38
CA SER A 60 20.22 57.11 -13.79
C SER A 60 21.64 57.54 -13.45
N GLU A 61 21.87 58.84 -13.19
CA GLU A 61 23.19 59.37 -12.82
C GLU A 61 23.72 58.79 -11.51
N ASP A 62 22.79 58.40 -10.57
CA ASP A 62 23.12 57.87 -9.25
C ASP A 62 22.85 56.31 -9.14
N GLY A 63 22.63 55.61 -10.28
CA GLY A 63 22.36 54.17 -10.29
C GLY A 63 21.24 53.79 -11.26
N PHE A 64 20.08 53.36 -10.75
CA PHE A 64 18.91 53.01 -11.56
C PHE A 64 17.61 53.55 -10.94
N ASP A 65 16.68 53.93 -11.81
CA ASP A 65 15.29 54.20 -11.43
C ASP A 65 14.40 53.01 -11.76
N THR A 66 13.51 52.68 -10.83
CA THR A 66 12.54 51.57 -11.02
C THR A 66 11.28 51.77 -10.18
N ASP A 67 10.14 51.42 -10.74
CA ASP A 67 8.87 51.28 -10.04
C ASP A 67 8.65 49.81 -9.50
N TYR A 68 9.67 48.96 -9.60
CA TYR A 68 9.58 47.56 -9.20
C TYR A 68 9.46 47.44 -7.66
N PRO A 69 8.41 46.77 -7.14
CA PRO A 69 8.24 46.56 -5.71
C PRO A 69 9.18 45.44 -5.24
N PHE A 70 10.33 45.83 -4.66
CA PHE A 70 11.26 44.84 -4.09
C PHE A 70 10.61 44.07 -2.95
N GLY A 71 10.65 42.73 -3.03
CA GLY A 71 10.03 41.87 -2.02
C GLY A 71 9.93 40.40 -2.41
N HIS A 72 9.07 39.68 -1.72
CA HIS A 72 8.89 38.24 -1.93
C HIS A 72 7.85 37.88 -3.01
N GLU A 73 7.10 38.85 -3.53
CA GLU A 73 6.11 38.65 -4.58
C GLU A 73 6.78 38.50 -5.95
N GLN A 74 6.33 37.53 -6.74
CA GLN A 74 6.76 37.33 -8.13
C GLN A 74 6.02 38.28 -9.05
N GLN A 75 6.73 38.81 -10.01
CA GLN A 75 6.21 39.74 -11.03
C GLN A 75 6.61 39.30 -12.44
N ASN A 76 5.72 39.53 -13.40
CA ASN A 76 6.01 39.25 -14.79
C ASN A 76 6.84 40.41 -15.39
N LEU A 77 8.05 40.09 -15.80
CA LEU A 77 8.97 41.00 -16.46
C LEU A 77 9.30 40.52 -17.87
N VAL A 78 9.96 41.38 -18.64
CA VAL A 78 10.50 41.03 -19.95
C VAL A 78 12.03 41.14 -19.89
N ALA A 79 12.68 39.98 -20.01
CA ALA A 79 14.15 39.90 -20.07
C ALA A 79 14.65 40.02 -21.51
N TYR A 80 15.77 40.68 -21.68
CA TYR A 80 16.43 40.88 -22.97
C TYR A 80 17.73 40.08 -23.01
N ARG A 81 17.95 39.38 -24.12
CA ARG A 81 19.20 38.66 -24.40
C ARG A 81 20.24 39.59 -25.00
N LYS A 82 21.48 39.18 -25.06
CA LYS A 82 22.59 39.89 -25.71
C LYS A 82 22.30 40.27 -27.16
N ASN A 83 21.57 39.46 -27.89
CA ASN A 83 21.16 39.70 -29.28
C ASN A 83 19.92 40.61 -29.43
N LEU A 84 19.47 41.23 -28.33
CA LEU A 84 18.28 42.10 -28.24
C LEU A 84 16.94 41.39 -28.46
N THR A 85 16.91 40.09 -28.54
CA THR A 85 15.64 39.34 -28.44
C THR A 85 15.16 39.35 -27.01
N CYS A 86 13.84 39.35 -26.81
CA CYS A 86 13.26 39.37 -25.47
C CYS A 86 12.35 38.14 -25.22
N PHE A 87 12.18 37.81 -23.95
CA PHE A 87 11.29 36.76 -23.52
C PHE A 87 10.68 37.12 -22.16
N PRO A 88 9.44 36.68 -21.90
CA PRO A 88 8.77 36.94 -20.63
C PRO A 88 9.32 36.03 -19.53
N VAL A 89 9.55 36.62 -18.36
CA VAL A 89 10.01 35.92 -17.16
C VAL A 89 9.14 36.26 -15.96
N GLU A 90 8.95 35.30 -15.08
CA GLU A 90 8.41 35.51 -13.74
C GLU A 90 9.59 35.73 -12.81
N ALA A 91 9.77 36.96 -12.34
CA ALA A 91 10.95 37.37 -11.56
C ALA A 91 10.54 37.81 -10.15
N ARG A 92 11.44 37.54 -9.20
CA ARG A 92 11.40 38.04 -7.84
C ARG A 92 12.74 38.69 -7.53
N ILE A 93 12.69 39.93 -7.06
CA ILE A 93 13.90 40.70 -6.71
C ILE A 93 13.81 41.09 -5.23
N VAL A 94 14.78 40.65 -4.45
CA VAL A 94 14.85 40.92 -3.01
C VAL A 94 16.13 41.67 -2.67
N ASN A 95 16.03 42.52 -1.66
CA ASN A 95 17.22 43.16 -1.10
C ASN A 95 17.88 42.20 -0.10
N SER A 96 19.17 41.99 -0.21
CA SER A 96 19.93 41.15 0.71
C SER A 96 20.17 41.88 2.03
N ASN A 97 19.54 41.39 3.10
CA ASN A 97 19.74 41.94 4.46
C ASN A 97 21.10 41.57 5.08
N THR A 98 21.89 40.73 4.45
CA THR A 98 23.16 40.20 4.98
C THR A 98 24.39 40.91 4.36
N CYS A 99 24.28 41.46 3.15
CA CYS A 99 25.31 42.25 2.50
C CYS A 99 24.69 43.59 2.17
N SER A 100 25.12 44.66 2.86
CA SER A 100 24.65 46.00 2.60
C SER A 100 24.74 46.28 1.11
N GLU A 101 23.59 46.64 0.48
CA GLU A 101 23.54 47.22 -0.87
C GLU A 101 23.50 46.19 -2.04
N MET A 102 23.12 44.93 -1.82
CA MET A 102 23.00 43.97 -2.90
C MET A 102 21.56 43.53 -3.12
N TYR A 103 21.17 43.36 -4.38
CA TYR A 103 19.90 42.83 -4.80
C TYR A 103 20.09 41.45 -5.42
N ILE A 104 19.16 40.52 -5.14
CA ILE A 104 19.11 39.16 -5.70
C ILE A 104 17.86 39.07 -6.56
N CYS A 105 18.05 38.87 -7.86
CA CYS A 105 16.98 38.59 -8.81
C CYS A 105 16.97 37.09 -9.11
N MET A 106 15.83 36.45 -8.87
CA MET A 106 15.53 35.07 -9.30
C MET A 106 14.43 35.14 -10.36
N ALA A 107 14.66 34.55 -11.53
CA ALA A 107 13.74 34.66 -12.65
C ALA A 107 13.58 33.31 -13.40
N ASN A 108 12.33 32.97 -13.75
CA ASN A 108 11.97 31.81 -14.54
C ASN A 108 11.41 32.21 -15.89
N ASP A 109 11.79 31.50 -16.95
CA ASP A 109 11.20 31.63 -18.28
C ASP A 109 9.77 31.13 -18.30
N ILE A 110 8.81 32.02 -18.51
CA ILE A 110 7.37 31.69 -18.51
C ILE A 110 7.02 30.80 -19.71
N LEU A 111 7.61 31.03 -20.87
CA LEU A 111 7.33 30.28 -22.08
C LEU A 111 7.72 28.80 -21.93
N GLU A 112 8.88 28.56 -21.32
CA GLU A 112 9.36 27.19 -21.05
C GLU A 112 8.45 26.48 -20.03
N LYS A 113 8.09 27.18 -18.95
CA LYS A 113 7.17 26.68 -17.92
C LYS A 113 5.79 26.35 -18.51
N GLU A 114 5.23 27.24 -19.33
CA GLU A 114 3.94 27.02 -20.00
C GLU A 114 4.03 25.88 -21.02
N PHE A 115 5.11 25.81 -21.80
CA PHE A 115 5.29 24.72 -22.77
C PHE A 115 5.35 23.36 -22.09
N LEU A 116 6.19 23.20 -21.06
CA LEU A 116 6.26 21.96 -20.28
C LEU A 116 4.94 21.61 -19.61
N SER A 117 4.23 22.61 -19.07
CA SER A 117 2.91 22.39 -18.46
C SER A 117 1.88 21.88 -19.47
N ARG A 118 1.87 22.43 -20.69
CA ARG A 118 0.99 21.96 -21.77
C ARG A 118 1.35 20.55 -22.24
N GLU A 119 2.64 20.25 -22.38
CA GLU A 119 3.10 18.91 -22.76
C GLU A 119 2.70 17.85 -21.72
N VAL A 120 2.90 18.14 -20.43
CA VAL A 120 2.48 17.28 -19.33
C VAL A 120 0.96 17.05 -19.35
N GLU A 121 0.16 18.11 -19.54
CA GLU A 121 -1.29 18.00 -19.60
C GLU A 121 -1.77 17.22 -20.83
N GLN A 122 -1.10 17.39 -21.98
CA GLN A 122 -1.39 16.61 -23.19
C GLN A 122 -1.12 15.12 -22.99
N VAL A 123 0.06 14.75 -22.47
CA VAL A 123 0.42 13.35 -22.17
C VAL A 123 -0.56 12.74 -21.18
N LYS A 124 -0.96 13.50 -20.15
CA LYS A 124 -1.96 13.07 -19.17
C LYS A 124 -3.33 12.81 -19.81
N GLN A 125 -3.79 13.69 -20.70
CA GLN A 125 -5.05 13.52 -21.42
C GLN A 125 -5.03 12.31 -22.35
N GLU A 126 -3.92 12.10 -23.08
CA GLU A 126 -3.74 10.92 -23.94
C GLU A 126 -3.76 9.62 -23.12
N ALA A 127 -3.07 9.59 -21.97
CA ALA A 127 -3.07 8.45 -21.07
C ALA A 127 -4.48 8.17 -20.49
N GLN A 128 -5.20 9.21 -20.09
CA GLN A 128 -6.58 9.08 -19.60
C GLN A 128 -7.54 8.56 -20.69
N GLN A 129 -7.40 9.06 -21.92
CA GLN A 129 -8.22 8.61 -23.04
C GLN A 129 -7.94 7.13 -23.38
N ALA A 130 -6.66 6.73 -23.41
CA ALA A 130 -6.29 5.33 -23.64
C ALA A 130 -6.85 4.40 -22.55
N MET A 131 -6.81 4.85 -21.28
CA MET A 131 -7.35 4.11 -20.15
C MET A 131 -8.87 3.98 -20.21
N LYS A 132 -9.57 5.03 -20.64
CA LYS A 132 -11.02 5.01 -20.86
C LYS A 132 -11.41 4.00 -21.94
N VAL A 133 -10.76 4.06 -23.11
CA VAL A 133 -11.02 3.13 -24.22
C VAL A 133 -10.75 1.68 -23.80
N LYS A 134 -9.63 1.43 -23.11
CA LYS A 134 -9.31 0.11 -22.55
C LYS A 134 -10.40 -0.41 -21.61
N SER A 135 -10.90 0.46 -20.71
CA SER A 135 -11.96 0.09 -19.75
C SER A 135 -13.31 -0.22 -20.43
N GLU A 136 -13.69 0.58 -21.43
CA GLU A 136 -14.92 0.36 -22.21
C GLU A 136 -14.83 -0.94 -23.04
N PHE A 137 -13.69 -1.20 -23.68
CA PHE A 137 -13.44 -2.43 -24.41
C PHE A 137 -13.59 -3.66 -23.50
N VAL A 138 -12.93 -3.66 -22.33
CA VAL A 138 -13.02 -4.76 -21.36
C VAL A 138 -14.47 -4.96 -20.90
N ALA A 139 -15.21 -3.88 -20.62
CA ALA A 139 -16.61 -3.98 -20.19
C ALA A 139 -17.49 -4.63 -21.27
N ASN A 140 -17.32 -4.22 -22.52
CA ASN A 140 -18.09 -4.76 -23.65
C ASN A 140 -17.77 -6.24 -23.90
N VAL A 141 -16.47 -6.61 -24.00
CA VAL A 141 -16.06 -8.00 -24.19
C VAL A 141 -16.56 -8.89 -23.05
N THR A 142 -16.53 -8.40 -21.82
CA THR A 142 -17.01 -9.15 -20.67
C THR A 142 -18.52 -9.41 -20.74
N HIS A 143 -19.31 -8.43 -21.15
CA HIS A 143 -20.74 -8.59 -21.35
C HIS A 143 -21.04 -9.61 -22.45
N GLU A 144 -20.30 -9.54 -23.58
CA GLU A 144 -20.45 -10.47 -24.68
C GLU A 144 -20.01 -11.90 -24.34
N LEU A 145 -19.04 -12.08 -23.44
CA LEU A 145 -18.63 -13.40 -22.95
C LEU A 145 -19.58 -13.97 -21.90
N ARG A 146 -20.16 -13.13 -21.04
CA ARG A 146 -21.09 -13.58 -19.99
C ARG A 146 -22.37 -14.20 -20.56
N THR A 147 -22.90 -13.64 -21.64
CA THR A 147 -24.14 -14.09 -22.28
C THR A 147 -24.08 -15.55 -22.76
N PRO A 148 -23.12 -15.98 -23.59
CA PRO A 148 -23.02 -17.38 -24.03
C PRO A 148 -22.70 -18.33 -22.87
N VAL A 149 -21.85 -17.92 -21.92
CA VAL A 149 -21.51 -18.75 -20.76
C VAL A 149 -22.75 -19.01 -19.90
N ASN A 150 -23.56 -17.98 -19.63
CA ASN A 150 -24.82 -18.17 -18.89
C ASN A 150 -25.84 -18.99 -19.68
N GLY A 151 -25.86 -18.89 -21.02
CA GLY A 151 -26.68 -19.73 -21.86
C GLY A 151 -26.31 -21.22 -21.76
N VAL A 152 -25.02 -21.54 -21.83
CA VAL A 152 -24.52 -22.92 -21.62
C VAL A 152 -24.85 -23.40 -20.21
N LEU A 153 -24.62 -22.57 -19.20
CA LEU A 153 -24.87 -22.91 -17.79
C LEU A 153 -26.38 -23.18 -17.56
N GLY A 154 -27.26 -22.36 -18.14
CA GLY A 154 -28.72 -22.59 -18.07
C GLY A 154 -29.14 -23.95 -18.64
N ASN A 155 -28.66 -24.26 -19.85
CA ASN A 155 -28.95 -25.54 -20.49
C ASN A 155 -28.41 -26.74 -19.69
N VAL A 156 -27.19 -26.61 -19.13
CA VAL A 156 -26.61 -27.67 -18.28
C VAL A 156 -27.43 -27.90 -17.03
N ARG A 157 -27.89 -26.83 -16.35
CA ARG A 157 -28.76 -26.94 -15.16
C ARG A 157 -30.12 -27.59 -15.49
N GLU A 158 -30.69 -27.25 -16.63
CA GLU A 158 -31.92 -27.89 -17.10
C GLU A 158 -31.70 -29.39 -17.34
N LEU A 159 -30.60 -29.74 -18.01
CA LEU A 159 -30.24 -31.17 -18.22
C LEU A 159 -29.93 -31.93 -16.94
N LEU A 160 -29.40 -31.26 -15.90
CA LEU A 160 -29.15 -31.87 -14.56
C LEU A 160 -30.41 -32.06 -13.75
N SER A 161 -31.53 -31.41 -14.08
CA SER A 161 -32.82 -31.58 -13.41
C SER A 161 -33.57 -32.87 -13.85
N GLU A 162 -33.10 -33.52 -14.93
CA GLU A 162 -33.68 -34.76 -15.44
C GLU A 162 -32.93 -36.00 -14.94
N GLU A 163 -33.61 -37.14 -14.73
CA GLU A 163 -32.95 -38.42 -14.38
C GLU A 163 -32.07 -38.91 -15.55
N ARG A 164 -30.77 -39.07 -15.29
CA ARG A 164 -29.78 -39.52 -16.27
C ARG A 164 -28.79 -40.48 -15.65
N ASP A 165 -28.01 -41.15 -16.51
CA ASP A 165 -26.96 -42.05 -16.07
C ASP A 165 -25.81 -41.29 -15.37
N ASP A 166 -25.09 -41.93 -14.46
CA ASP A 166 -24.02 -41.35 -13.64
C ASP A 166 -22.87 -40.76 -14.45
N ARG A 167 -22.63 -41.27 -15.67
CA ARG A 167 -21.56 -40.75 -16.54
C ARG A 167 -21.96 -39.41 -17.13
N THR A 168 -23.20 -39.29 -17.61
CA THR A 168 -23.74 -38.03 -18.16
C THR A 168 -23.83 -36.97 -17.06
N ASN A 169 -24.33 -37.32 -15.87
CA ASN A 169 -24.36 -36.37 -14.74
C ASN A 169 -22.98 -35.86 -14.34
N ARG A 170 -21.96 -36.72 -14.29
CA ARG A 170 -20.58 -36.28 -14.02
C ARG A 170 -20.07 -35.33 -15.07
N SER A 171 -20.37 -35.55 -16.36
CA SER A 171 -19.97 -34.66 -17.46
C SER A 171 -20.67 -33.31 -17.37
N LEU A 172 -21.97 -33.28 -17.06
CA LEU A 172 -22.75 -32.07 -16.90
C LEU A 172 -22.24 -31.23 -15.71
N HIS A 173 -21.97 -31.84 -14.57
CA HIS A 173 -21.35 -31.17 -13.41
C HIS A 173 -19.95 -30.64 -13.70
N LEU A 174 -19.20 -31.29 -14.60
CA LEU A 174 -17.91 -30.74 -15.03
C LEU A 174 -18.11 -29.48 -15.87
N ILE A 175 -19.06 -29.50 -16.80
CA ILE A 175 -19.37 -28.33 -17.64
C ILE A 175 -19.89 -27.17 -16.78
N GLU A 176 -20.79 -27.44 -15.82
CA GLU A 176 -21.29 -26.46 -14.85
C GLU A 176 -20.12 -25.77 -14.13
N ARG A 177 -19.20 -26.55 -13.58
CA ARG A 177 -17.99 -26.00 -12.91
C ARG A 177 -17.12 -25.17 -13.85
N CYS A 178 -16.93 -25.59 -15.10
CA CYS A 178 -16.18 -24.81 -16.07
C CYS A 178 -16.85 -23.45 -16.36
N CYS A 179 -18.18 -23.44 -16.49
CA CYS A 179 -18.93 -22.20 -16.70
C CYS A 179 -18.85 -21.27 -15.50
N ASP A 180 -18.95 -21.79 -14.26
CA ASP A 180 -18.80 -21.00 -13.04
C ASP A 180 -17.38 -20.43 -12.90
N ASP A 181 -16.34 -21.17 -13.27
CA ASP A 181 -14.98 -20.69 -13.24
C ASP A 181 -14.73 -19.62 -14.33
N MET A 182 -15.34 -19.77 -15.53
CA MET A 182 -15.33 -18.71 -16.55
C MET A 182 -16.01 -17.43 -16.04
N ASN A 183 -17.16 -17.53 -15.38
CA ASN A 183 -17.85 -16.38 -14.80
C ASN A 183 -16.99 -15.67 -13.73
N LYS A 184 -16.27 -16.41 -12.89
CA LYS A 184 -15.31 -15.83 -11.92
C LYS A 184 -14.18 -15.08 -12.63
N ILE A 185 -13.60 -15.64 -13.69
CA ILE A 185 -12.55 -15.01 -14.48
C ILE A 185 -13.05 -13.70 -15.10
N ILE A 186 -14.22 -13.76 -15.73
CA ILE A 186 -14.88 -12.61 -16.34
C ILE A 186 -15.10 -11.49 -15.32
N ASN A 187 -15.64 -11.81 -14.14
CA ASN A 187 -15.87 -10.84 -13.08
C ASN A 187 -14.55 -10.24 -12.54
N ASN A 188 -13.50 -11.06 -12.40
CA ASN A 188 -12.19 -10.56 -11.99
C ASN A 188 -11.59 -9.58 -13.00
N ILE A 189 -11.75 -9.84 -14.30
CA ILE A 189 -11.28 -8.92 -15.36
C ILE A 189 -12.04 -7.60 -15.30
N LEU A 190 -13.36 -7.64 -15.08
CA LEU A 190 -14.17 -6.44 -14.90
C LEU A 190 -13.78 -5.63 -13.66
N ASP A 191 -13.67 -6.31 -12.51
CA ASP A 191 -13.29 -5.67 -11.26
C ASP A 191 -11.91 -5.02 -11.40
N PHE A 192 -10.94 -5.75 -11.97
CA PHE A 192 -9.60 -5.23 -12.25
C PHE A 192 -9.64 -3.97 -13.15
N SER A 193 -10.39 -4.03 -14.27
CA SER A 193 -10.51 -2.89 -15.19
C SER A 193 -11.14 -1.65 -14.54
N LYS A 194 -12.16 -1.83 -13.68
CA LYS A 194 -12.80 -0.74 -12.93
C LYS A 194 -11.86 -0.15 -11.88
N LEU A 195 -11.10 -1.01 -11.18
CA LEU A 195 -10.13 -0.60 -10.17
C LEU A 195 -8.98 0.20 -10.82
N GLU A 196 -8.40 -0.31 -11.91
CA GLU A 196 -7.33 0.37 -12.65
C GLU A 196 -7.77 1.73 -13.21
N ALA A 197 -9.03 1.84 -13.64
CA ALA A 197 -9.61 3.10 -14.12
C ALA A 197 -10.04 4.07 -13.01
N GLY A 198 -9.91 3.72 -11.73
CA GLY A 198 -10.40 4.52 -10.60
C GLY A 198 -11.92 4.69 -10.55
N LYS A 199 -12.67 3.83 -11.26
CA LYS A 199 -14.14 3.88 -11.36
C LYS A 199 -14.84 2.92 -10.40
N PHE A 200 -14.07 2.24 -9.57
CA PHE A 200 -14.64 1.29 -8.61
C PHE A 200 -15.17 2.04 -7.39
N VAL A 201 -16.44 1.80 -7.07
CA VAL A 201 -17.12 2.44 -5.93
C VAL A 201 -17.48 1.35 -4.93
N LEU A 202 -17.09 1.53 -3.66
CA LEU A 202 -17.50 0.67 -2.56
C LEU A 202 -18.97 0.95 -2.21
N GLU A 203 -19.71 -0.08 -1.83
CA GLU A 203 -21.11 0.00 -1.39
C GLU A 203 -21.21 -0.37 0.10
N PRO A 204 -20.84 0.52 1.03
CA PRO A 204 -20.90 0.20 2.46
C PRO A 204 -22.35 0.04 2.92
N ARG A 205 -22.64 -1.06 3.61
CA ARG A 205 -23.94 -1.39 4.20
C ARG A 205 -23.76 -1.92 5.60
N LYS A 206 -24.79 -1.79 6.44
CA LYS A 206 -24.84 -2.44 7.76
C LYS A 206 -25.10 -3.93 7.58
N PHE A 207 -24.26 -4.79 8.17
CA PHE A 207 -24.44 -6.23 8.17
C PHE A 207 -23.90 -6.87 9.44
N HIS A 208 -24.31 -8.13 9.69
CA HIS A 208 -23.87 -8.90 10.85
C HIS A 208 -22.53 -9.59 10.55
N PHE A 209 -21.47 -9.13 11.22
CA PHE A 209 -20.09 -9.51 10.91
C PHE A 209 -19.82 -11.02 11.08
N ARG A 210 -20.29 -11.60 12.18
CA ARG A 210 -20.08 -13.06 12.43
C ARG A 210 -20.81 -13.94 11.45
N ASN A 211 -22.01 -13.53 10.99
CA ASN A 211 -22.75 -14.26 9.97
C ASN A 211 -22.01 -14.26 8.63
N MET A 212 -21.42 -13.16 8.25
CA MET A 212 -20.58 -13.05 7.04
C MET A 212 -19.38 -13.99 7.13
N LEU A 213 -18.70 -14.06 8.27
CA LEU A 213 -17.57 -14.98 8.46
C LEU A 213 -18.01 -16.45 8.46
N ASN A 214 -19.17 -16.77 9.05
CA ASN A 214 -19.75 -18.12 8.98
C ASN A 214 -20.07 -18.52 7.55
N TYR A 215 -20.62 -17.61 6.75
CA TYR A 215 -20.85 -17.85 5.32
C TYR A 215 -19.53 -18.16 4.58
N VAL A 216 -18.45 -17.43 4.83
CA VAL A 216 -17.12 -17.74 4.27
C VAL A 216 -16.64 -19.12 4.73
N LYS A 217 -16.82 -19.45 6.01
CA LYS A 217 -16.46 -20.77 6.55
C LYS A 217 -17.20 -21.89 5.85
N GLU A 218 -18.51 -21.81 5.72
CA GLU A 218 -19.37 -22.81 5.09
C GLU A 218 -18.99 -23.06 3.63
N ASN A 219 -18.63 -22.03 2.89
CA ASN A 219 -18.20 -22.14 1.49
C ASN A 219 -16.91 -22.96 1.29
N HIS A 220 -16.07 -23.06 2.33
CA HIS A 220 -14.76 -23.70 2.22
C HIS A 220 -14.62 -24.99 3.04
N ILE A 221 -15.37 -25.15 4.14
CA ILE A 221 -15.18 -26.23 5.12
C ILE A 221 -15.22 -27.59 4.47
N ASN A 222 -16.21 -27.87 3.63
CA ASN A 222 -16.39 -29.20 3.01
C ASN A 222 -15.17 -29.55 2.15
N LYS A 223 -14.75 -28.68 1.28
CA LYS A 223 -13.60 -28.90 0.38
C LYS A 223 -12.27 -29.04 1.13
N ILE A 224 -12.11 -28.31 2.24
CA ILE A 224 -10.93 -28.38 3.10
C ILE A 224 -10.92 -29.71 3.88
N THR A 225 -12.06 -30.10 4.43
CA THR A 225 -12.22 -31.38 5.17
C THR A 225 -12.07 -32.59 4.26
N GLU A 226 -12.62 -32.56 3.03
CA GLU A 226 -12.43 -33.62 2.02
C GLU A 226 -10.96 -33.86 1.68
N LYS A 227 -10.11 -32.81 1.79
CA LYS A 227 -8.66 -32.93 1.64
C LYS A 227 -7.94 -33.40 2.90
N GLY A 228 -8.65 -33.64 4.03
CA GLY A 228 -8.06 -34.00 5.32
C GLY A 228 -7.33 -32.84 6.02
N LEU A 229 -7.63 -31.60 5.66
CA LEU A 229 -7.00 -30.40 6.27
C LEU A 229 -7.83 -29.87 7.44
N GLY A 230 -7.15 -29.37 8.48
CA GLY A 230 -7.79 -28.62 9.57
C GLY A 230 -8.20 -27.21 9.08
N PHE A 231 -9.40 -26.75 9.46
CA PHE A 231 -9.84 -25.38 9.21
C PHE A 231 -10.31 -24.71 10.49
N PHE A 232 -9.66 -23.61 10.89
CA PHE A 232 -9.95 -22.91 12.14
C PHE A 232 -10.22 -21.44 11.83
N MET A 233 -11.25 -20.87 12.47
CA MET A 233 -11.59 -19.45 12.35
C MET A 233 -11.81 -18.88 13.74
N THR A 234 -11.10 -17.80 14.09
CA THR A 234 -11.19 -17.10 15.35
C THR A 234 -11.46 -15.63 15.12
N VAL A 235 -12.32 -15.03 15.95
CA VAL A 235 -12.74 -13.64 15.85
C VAL A 235 -12.60 -12.99 17.22
N SER A 236 -11.99 -11.84 17.31
CA SER A 236 -11.87 -11.09 18.57
C SER A 236 -13.26 -10.73 19.10
N PRO A 237 -13.54 -10.98 20.39
CA PRO A 237 -14.80 -10.58 21.04
C PRO A 237 -15.00 -9.05 21.05
N GLN A 238 -13.94 -8.26 20.90
CA GLN A 238 -14.00 -6.80 20.84
C GLN A 238 -14.59 -6.25 19.53
N ILE A 239 -14.87 -7.10 18.54
CA ILE A 239 -15.48 -6.69 17.28
C ILE A 239 -17.00 -6.68 17.45
N PRO A 240 -17.68 -5.54 17.16
CA PRO A 240 -19.12 -5.44 17.26
C PRO A 240 -19.85 -6.49 16.39
N GLU A 241 -21.08 -6.77 16.80
CA GLU A 241 -21.92 -7.73 16.06
C GLU A 241 -22.31 -7.19 14.68
N TYR A 242 -22.58 -5.88 14.59
CA TYR A 242 -22.89 -5.17 13.36
C TYR A 242 -21.83 -4.12 13.02
N ILE A 243 -21.43 -4.08 11.76
CA ILE A 243 -20.50 -3.10 11.22
C ILE A 243 -21.05 -2.52 9.91
N ILE A 244 -20.48 -1.39 9.48
CA ILE A 244 -20.80 -0.76 8.19
C ILE A 244 -19.58 -0.85 7.28
N ALA A 245 -19.69 -1.68 6.23
CA ALA A 245 -18.65 -1.86 5.21
C ALA A 245 -19.25 -2.48 3.95
N ASP A 246 -18.43 -2.70 2.92
CA ASP A 246 -18.82 -3.48 1.74
C ASP A 246 -18.59 -4.98 2.04
N GLU A 247 -19.66 -5.65 2.51
CA GLU A 247 -19.67 -7.07 2.85
C GLU A 247 -19.19 -7.94 1.70
N LEU A 248 -19.66 -7.66 0.48
CA LEU A 248 -19.37 -8.46 -0.70
C LEU A 248 -17.86 -8.44 -1.01
N ARG A 249 -17.21 -7.29 -0.85
CA ARG A 249 -15.78 -7.16 -1.10
C ARG A 249 -14.92 -7.78 -0.02
N ILE A 250 -15.35 -7.71 1.24
CA ILE A 250 -14.66 -8.45 2.33
C ILE A 250 -14.74 -9.95 2.06
N VAL A 251 -15.92 -10.47 1.71
CA VAL A 251 -16.12 -11.88 1.34
C VAL A 251 -15.25 -12.26 0.12
N GLN A 252 -15.15 -11.39 -0.88
CA GLN A 252 -14.32 -11.62 -2.07
C GLN A 252 -12.83 -11.76 -1.71
N ILE A 253 -12.31 -10.88 -0.86
CA ILE A 253 -10.92 -10.94 -0.38
C ILE A 253 -10.68 -12.25 0.39
N LEU A 254 -11.54 -12.57 1.37
CA LEU A 254 -11.40 -13.76 2.20
C LEU A 254 -11.49 -15.04 1.36
N ASN A 255 -12.48 -15.13 0.45
CA ASN A 255 -12.62 -16.29 -0.44
C ASN A 255 -11.39 -16.47 -1.33
N ASN A 256 -10.76 -15.40 -1.81
CA ASN A 256 -9.54 -15.50 -2.61
C ASN A 256 -8.37 -16.02 -1.78
N LEU A 257 -8.16 -15.49 -0.58
CA LEU A 257 -7.06 -15.90 0.29
C LEU A 257 -7.24 -17.33 0.81
N VAL A 258 -8.45 -17.69 1.27
CA VAL A 258 -8.74 -19.05 1.77
C VAL A 258 -8.68 -20.07 0.64
N SER A 259 -9.17 -19.75 -0.57
CA SER A 259 -9.06 -20.66 -1.72
C SER A 259 -7.61 -20.88 -2.15
N ASN A 260 -6.77 -19.86 -2.07
CA ASN A 260 -5.33 -20.00 -2.32
C ASN A 260 -4.67 -20.89 -1.24
N ALA A 261 -4.96 -20.66 0.04
CA ALA A 261 -4.50 -21.52 1.13
C ALA A 261 -4.89 -22.97 0.91
N GLN A 262 -6.17 -23.25 0.59
CA GLN A 262 -6.68 -24.59 0.27
C GLN A 262 -5.98 -25.22 -0.95
N LYS A 263 -5.67 -24.41 -1.96
CA LYS A 263 -5.04 -24.85 -3.21
C LYS A 263 -3.61 -25.33 -2.97
N PHE A 264 -2.85 -24.60 -2.15
CA PHE A 264 -1.42 -24.80 -1.95
C PHE A 264 -1.07 -25.60 -0.70
N THR A 265 -2.07 -25.98 0.12
CA THR A 265 -1.88 -26.88 1.25
C THR A 265 -2.34 -28.28 0.90
N SER A 266 -1.43 -29.24 1.07
CA SER A 266 -1.70 -30.67 0.87
C SER A 266 -1.90 -31.40 2.18
N LEU A 267 -1.28 -30.95 3.28
CA LEU A 267 -1.34 -31.56 4.61
C LEU A 267 -1.24 -30.46 5.68
N GLY A 268 -1.97 -30.63 6.79
CA GLY A 268 -1.92 -29.71 7.92
C GLY A 268 -3.18 -28.87 8.08
N LYS A 269 -3.07 -27.52 8.18
CA LYS A 269 -4.21 -26.68 8.55
C LYS A 269 -4.21 -25.32 7.85
N ILE A 270 -5.40 -24.74 7.82
CA ILE A 270 -5.64 -23.35 7.41
C ILE A 270 -6.28 -22.63 8.60
N THR A 271 -5.79 -21.45 8.94
CA THR A 271 -6.33 -20.62 10.03
C THR A 271 -6.74 -19.26 9.51
N VAL A 272 -7.88 -18.76 9.97
CA VAL A 272 -8.36 -17.39 9.73
C VAL A 272 -8.55 -16.73 11.09
N GLU A 273 -7.84 -15.61 11.32
CA GLU A 273 -7.99 -14.85 12.57
C GLU A 273 -8.41 -13.42 12.23
N VAL A 274 -9.34 -12.86 13.01
CA VAL A 274 -9.77 -11.48 12.85
C VAL A 274 -9.65 -10.74 14.19
N LEU A 275 -8.90 -9.63 14.15
CA LEU A 275 -8.59 -8.80 15.32
C LEU A 275 -9.07 -7.38 15.10
N ARG A 276 -9.44 -6.70 16.18
CA ARG A 276 -9.62 -5.24 16.19
C ARG A 276 -8.33 -4.60 16.64
N THR A 277 -7.76 -3.71 15.83
CA THR A 277 -6.44 -3.12 16.09
C THR A 277 -6.49 -1.65 16.46
N ALA A 278 -7.47 -0.91 15.93
CA ALA A 278 -7.61 0.51 16.20
C ALA A 278 -9.07 0.95 16.21
N GLN A 279 -9.31 2.11 16.87
CA GLN A 279 -10.56 2.85 16.73
C GLN A 279 -10.24 4.34 16.62
N VAL A 280 -10.88 4.99 15.66
CA VAL A 280 -10.82 6.45 15.48
C VAL A 280 -12.25 6.93 15.22
N ASN A 281 -12.80 7.72 16.12
CA ASN A 281 -14.18 8.20 16.09
C ASN A 281 -15.19 7.05 15.93
N ASP A 282 -15.99 7.07 14.87
CA ASP A 282 -17.01 6.09 14.49
C ASP A 282 -16.49 4.95 13.60
N ARG A 283 -15.18 4.78 13.48
CA ARG A 283 -14.54 3.74 12.66
C ARG A 283 -13.60 2.88 13.47
N ILE A 284 -13.57 1.58 13.16
CA ILE A 284 -12.60 0.63 13.70
C ILE A 284 -11.75 0.05 12.57
N GLU A 285 -10.52 -0.29 12.90
CA GLU A 285 -9.66 -1.07 12.03
C GLU A 285 -9.78 -2.54 12.37
N LEU A 286 -10.11 -3.35 11.38
CA LEU A 286 -10.12 -4.79 11.46
C LEU A 286 -8.88 -5.34 10.77
N PHE A 287 -8.20 -6.27 11.44
CA PHE A 287 -7.02 -6.95 10.92
C PHE A 287 -7.32 -8.43 10.73
N PHE A 288 -7.13 -8.89 9.51
CA PHE A 288 -7.39 -10.27 9.10
C PHE A 288 -6.08 -10.98 8.84
N ILE A 289 -5.96 -12.22 9.29
CA ILE A 289 -4.81 -13.08 9.10
C ILE A 289 -5.32 -14.41 8.54
N VAL A 290 -4.82 -14.79 7.37
CA VAL A 290 -5.09 -16.10 6.74
C VAL A 290 -3.77 -16.84 6.64
N SER A 291 -3.59 -17.89 7.44
CA SER A 291 -2.36 -18.68 7.47
C SER A 291 -2.60 -20.09 6.99
N ASP A 292 -1.67 -20.62 6.22
CA ASP A 292 -1.63 -22.00 5.74
C ASP A 292 -0.30 -22.68 6.07
N THR A 293 -0.30 -24.01 6.15
CA THR A 293 0.89 -24.83 6.33
C THR A 293 1.33 -25.50 5.02
N GLY A 294 1.13 -24.83 3.90
CA GLY A 294 1.39 -25.36 2.56
C GLY A 294 2.85 -25.23 2.11
N ILE A 295 3.04 -25.26 0.80
CA ILE A 295 4.37 -25.23 0.16
C ILE A 295 5.15 -23.94 0.39
N GLY A 296 4.52 -22.89 0.89
CA GLY A 296 5.15 -21.57 1.03
C GLY A 296 5.56 -20.94 -0.28
N ILE A 297 6.21 -19.77 -0.20
CA ILE A 297 6.59 -18.92 -1.33
C ILE A 297 8.04 -18.49 -1.16
N ASP A 298 8.84 -18.59 -2.21
CA ASP A 298 10.23 -18.14 -2.21
C ASP A 298 10.33 -16.61 -2.07
N LYS A 299 11.39 -16.12 -1.43
CA LYS A 299 11.62 -14.67 -1.25
C LYS A 299 11.60 -13.87 -2.55
N VAL A 300 12.18 -14.44 -3.62
CA VAL A 300 12.27 -13.77 -4.93
C VAL A 300 10.91 -13.56 -5.59
N ASP A 301 9.92 -14.37 -5.25
CA ASP A 301 8.59 -14.34 -5.86
C ASP A 301 7.56 -13.56 -5.04
N ARG A 302 7.85 -13.22 -3.79
CA ARG A 302 6.93 -12.47 -2.93
C ARG A 302 6.56 -11.11 -3.50
N ASP A 303 7.54 -10.38 -4.01
CA ASP A 303 7.35 -9.02 -4.56
C ASP A 303 6.50 -9.02 -5.85
N LYS A 304 6.40 -10.18 -6.51
CA LYS A 304 5.63 -10.35 -7.74
C LYS A 304 4.18 -10.79 -7.51
N LEU A 305 3.84 -11.26 -6.29
CA LEU A 305 2.53 -11.85 -6.00
C LEU A 305 1.35 -10.91 -6.23
N PHE A 306 1.54 -9.62 -5.99
CA PHE A 306 0.52 -8.60 -6.14
C PHE A 306 0.57 -7.88 -7.50
N GLN A 307 1.47 -8.28 -8.40
CA GLN A 307 1.52 -7.76 -9.77
C GLN A 307 0.46 -8.42 -10.63
N SER A 308 -0.16 -7.64 -11.51
CA SER A 308 -1.19 -8.12 -12.43
C SER A 308 -0.63 -9.17 -13.38
N PHE A 309 -1.39 -10.25 -13.60
CA PHE A 309 -1.03 -11.37 -14.47
C PHE A 309 0.27 -12.10 -14.09
N SER A 310 0.80 -11.85 -12.90
CA SER A 310 1.99 -12.54 -12.39
C SER A 310 1.62 -13.92 -11.84
N GLN A 311 2.37 -14.93 -12.24
CA GLN A 311 2.29 -16.30 -11.73
C GLN A 311 3.71 -16.78 -11.45
N VAL A 312 3.92 -17.27 -10.22
CA VAL A 312 5.25 -17.61 -9.69
C VAL A 312 5.92 -18.75 -10.44
N ASP A 313 5.15 -19.70 -11.03
CA ASP A 313 5.73 -20.85 -11.73
C ASP A 313 4.78 -21.38 -12.81
N ALA A 314 5.29 -21.52 -14.05
CA ALA A 314 4.54 -22.09 -15.18
C ALA A 314 4.17 -23.58 -14.99
N SER A 315 4.87 -24.30 -14.11
CA SER A 315 4.56 -25.70 -13.77
C SER A 315 3.38 -25.78 -12.79
N ILE A 316 3.31 -24.90 -11.81
CA ILE A 316 2.22 -24.76 -10.83
C ILE A 316 0.96 -24.24 -11.54
N SER A 317 1.12 -23.32 -12.48
CA SER A 317 0.03 -22.79 -13.33
C SER A 317 -0.71 -23.87 -14.10
N ARG A 318 0.00 -24.81 -14.71
CA ARG A 318 -0.58 -25.93 -15.45
C ARG A 318 -1.37 -26.91 -14.55
N LYS A 319 -0.95 -27.09 -13.31
CA LYS A 319 -1.57 -28.04 -12.38
C LYS A 319 -2.77 -27.46 -11.64
N TYR A 320 -2.74 -26.17 -11.34
CA TYR A 320 -3.70 -25.56 -10.43
C TYR A 320 -4.49 -24.38 -11.01
N GLY A 321 -4.19 -23.88 -12.22
CA GLY A 321 -4.91 -22.80 -12.90
C GLY A 321 -4.91 -21.46 -12.13
N GLY A 322 -5.34 -20.39 -12.80
CA GLY A 322 -5.54 -19.08 -12.19
C GLY A 322 -5.27 -17.96 -13.19
N THR A 323 -5.82 -16.78 -13.00
CA THR A 323 -5.64 -15.61 -13.87
C THR A 323 -4.45 -14.72 -13.48
N GLY A 324 -3.92 -14.89 -12.26
CA GLY A 324 -2.93 -13.98 -11.68
C GLY A 324 -3.51 -12.61 -11.29
N LEU A 325 -4.83 -12.44 -11.32
CA LEU A 325 -5.50 -11.17 -10.98
C LEU A 325 -6.00 -11.12 -9.53
N GLY A 326 -6.25 -12.30 -8.92
CA GLY A 326 -6.95 -12.36 -7.64
C GLY A 326 -6.26 -11.61 -6.52
N LEU A 327 -4.95 -11.80 -6.31
CA LEU A 327 -4.20 -11.09 -5.27
C LEU A 327 -4.04 -9.59 -5.56
N ASN A 328 -3.90 -9.21 -6.83
CA ASN A 328 -3.88 -7.80 -7.21
C ASN A 328 -5.22 -7.11 -6.90
N ILE A 329 -6.35 -7.76 -7.24
CA ILE A 329 -7.68 -7.26 -6.88
C ILE A 329 -7.83 -7.13 -5.36
N CYS A 330 -7.37 -8.14 -4.58
CA CYS A 330 -7.38 -8.05 -3.12
C CYS A 330 -6.61 -6.83 -2.62
N LYS A 331 -5.42 -6.57 -3.15
CA LYS A 331 -4.61 -5.43 -2.78
C LYS A 331 -5.34 -4.12 -3.05
N GLN A 332 -5.86 -3.93 -4.25
CA GLN A 332 -6.56 -2.69 -4.62
C GLN A 332 -7.86 -2.49 -3.81
N LEU A 333 -8.63 -3.56 -3.53
CA LEU A 333 -9.82 -3.48 -2.68
C LEU A 333 -9.47 -3.09 -1.24
N VAL A 334 -8.42 -3.68 -0.68
CA VAL A 334 -7.93 -3.36 0.68
C VAL A 334 -7.46 -1.90 0.75
N GLU A 335 -6.72 -1.42 -0.26
CA GLU A 335 -6.28 -0.02 -0.36
C GLU A 335 -7.48 0.95 -0.46
N LEU A 336 -8.53 0.61 -1.24
CA LEU A 336 -9.77 1.39 -1.30
C LEU A 336 -10.52 1.43 0.04
N MET A 337 -10.42 0.38 0.86
CA MET A 337 -10.96 0.32 2.22
C MET A 337 -10.06 1.01 3.25
N GLY A 338 -9.02 1.71 2.81
CA GLY A 338 -8.11 2.48 3.66
C GLY A 338 -7.10 1.63 4.43
N GLY A 339 -6.86 0.40 4.01
CA GLY A 339 -5.95 -0.53 4.65
C GLY A 339 -4.77 -0.94 3.78
N ARG A 340 -4.10 -2.02 4.17
CA ARG A 340 -2.98 -2.61 3.43
C ARG A 340 -3.01 -4.13 3.55
N ILE A 341 -2.40 -4.82 2.58
CA ILE A 341 -2.24 -6.28 2.55
C ILE A 341 -0.76 -6.63 2.49
N GLU A 342 -0.37 -7.63 3.25
CA GLU A 342 1.00 -8.12 3.34
C GLU A 342 1.04 -9.64 3.26
N VAL A 343 2.23 -10.19 2.95
CA VAL A 343 2.47 -11.64 2.92
C VAL A 343 3.77 -11.98 3.62
N GLU A 344 3.70 -12.91 4.54
CA GLU A 344 4.86 -13.58 5.14
C GLU A 344 4.83 -15.04 4.73
N SER A 345 5.91 -15.53 4.15
CA SER A 345 5.97 -16.91 3.69
C SER A 345 7.41 -17.41 3.67
N GLU A 346 7.57 -18.68 3.95
CA GLU A 346 8.83 -19.39 3.82
C GLU A 346 8.57 -20.69 3.08
N LYS A 347 9.43 -21.01 2.12
CA LYS A 347 9.30 -22.23 1.32
C LYS A 347 9.23 -23.46 2.23
N ASP A 348 8.29 -24.35 1.96
CA ASP A 348 7.98 -25.58 2.69
C ASP A 348 7.50 -25.39 4.15
N ARG A 349 7.19 -24.16 4.57
CA ARG A 349 6.63 -23.85 5.91
C ARG A 349 5.24 -23.25 5.89
N GLY A 350 4.79 -22.83 4.69
CA GLY A 350 3.50 -22.23 4.49
C GLY A 350 3.52 -20.73 4.31
N SER A 351 2.33 -20.12 4.25
CA SER A 351 2.18 -18.69 4.01
C SER A 351 1.19 -18.08 4.99
N THR A 352 1.41 -16.82 5.32
CA THR A 352 0.51 -15.98 6.10
C THR A 352 0.24 -14.71 5.32
N PHE A 353 -1.01 -14.57 4.86
CA PHE A 353 -1.51 -13.33 4.28
C PHE A 353 -2.23 -12.56 5.36
N SER A 354 -1.89 -11.29 5.53
CA SER A 354 -2.53 -10.40 6.48
C SER A 354 -3.00 -9.13 5.78
N PHE A 355 -4.17 -8.63 6.16
CA PHE A 355 -4.66 -7.35 5.65
C PHE A 355 -5.46 -6.60 6.71
N SER A 356 -5.46 -5.27 6.62
CA SER A 356 -6.29 -4.40 7.45
C SER A 356 -7.32 -3.66 6.60
N ILE A 357 -8.46 -3.31 7.19
CA ILE A 357 -9.48 -2.45 6.59
C ILE A 357 -10.12 -1.57 7.66
N TRP A 358 -10.62 -0.40 7.25
CA TRP A 358 -11.40 0.49 8.11
C TRP A 358 -12.89 0.31 7.85
N VAL A 359 -13.66 0.03 8.92
CA VAL A 359 -15.11 -0.17 8.86
C VAL A 359 -15.82 0.79 9.80
N GLY A 360 -17.06 1.16 9.47
CA GLY A 360 -17.89 2.03 10.30
C GLY A 360 -18.54 1.27 11.45
N LEU A 361 -18.72 1.95 12.58
CA LEU A 361 -19.53 1.51 13.71
C LEU A 361 -21.00 1.91 13.49
N CYS A 362 -21.92 1.11 14.01
CA CYS A 362 -23.34 1.47 14.07
C CYS A 362 -23.61 2.41 15.25
N GLU A 363 -24.42 3.46 15.06
CA GLU A 363 -24.84 4.32 16.16
C GLU A 363 -25.55 3.51 17.26
N GLY A 364 -25.10 3.67 18.51
CA GLY A 364 -25.71 3.02 19.68
C GLY A 364 -24.98 1.78 20.20
N GLU A 365 -23.92 1.31 19.54
CA GLU A 365 -23.07 0.23 20.04
C GLU A 365 -21.77 0.79 20.66
N GLU A 366 -21.90 1.64 21.69
CA GLU A 366 -20.77 2.01 22.54
C GLU A 366 -20.35 0.79 23.37
N ASN A 367 -19.09 0.39 23.19
CA ASN A 367 -18.29 -0.46 24.09
C ASN A 367 -19.09 -1.43 25.00
N ILE A 368 -19.52 -2.56 24.46
CA ILE A 368 -19.75 -3.71 25.33
C ILE A 368 -18.37 -4.20 25.76
N VAL A 369 -17.90 -3.68 26.88
CA VAL A 369 -16.86 -4.31 27.68
C VAL A 369 -17.52 -5.55 28.28
N LEU A 370 -17.47 -6.67 27.60
CA LEU A 370 -17.81 -7.95 28.20
C LEU A 370 -16.82 -8.23 29.34
N PRO A 371 -17.31 -8.68 30.51
CA PRO A 371 -16.43 -9.08 31.59
C PRO A 371 -15.54 -10.27 31.13
N PRO A 372 -14.34 -10.41 31.73
CA PRO A 372 -13.30 -11.32 31.25
C PRO A 372 -13.56 -12.83 31.41
N ASP A 373 -14.79 -13.27 31.74
CA ASP A 373 -15.15 -14.64 32.03
C ASP A 373 -16.31 -15.17 31.19
N THR A 374 -16.09 -15.31 29.89
CA THR A 374 -16.83 -16.29 29.11
C THR A 374 -15.80 -17.16 28.39
N LYS A 375 -15.62 -18.38 28.92
CA LYS A 375 -14.84 -19.43 28.24
C LYS A 375 -15.54 -19.71 26.92
N GLU A 376 -14.99 -19.13 25.82
CA GLU A 376 -15.37 -19.56 24.49
C GLU A 376 -14.88 -20.99 24.29
N GLU A 377 -15.80 -21.93 24.18
CA GLU A 377 -15.48 -23.26 23.65
C GLU A 377 -14.99 -23.03 22.20
N PRO A 378 -13.82 -23.57 21.83
CA PRO A 378 -13.40 -23.58 20.43
C PRO A 378 -14.43 -24.41 19.67
N PHE A 379 -14.95 -23.90 18.55
CA PHE A 379 -15.77 -24.65 17.61
C PHE A 379 -14.95 -25.81 17.04
N LEU A 380 -14.89 -26.90 17.81
CA LEU A 380 -14.27 -28.17 17.46
C LEU A 380 -15.26 -28.98 16.60
N THR A 381 -15.09 -28.99 15.30
CA THR A 381 -15.59 -30.09 14.48
C THR A 381 -14.62 -31.25 14.62
N ALA A 382 -15.20 -32.42 14.96
CA ALA A 382 -14.52 -33.65 15.28
C ALA A 382 -13.36 -34.00 14.34
N LEU A 383 -12.19 -34.23 14.93
CA LEU A 383 -11.08 -34.95 14.31
C LEU A 383 -11.37 -36.45 14.29
N PRO A 384 -11.02 -37.19 13.25
CA PRO A 384 -10.92 -38.65 13.36
C PRO A 384 -9.82 -39.01 14.39
N ALA A 385 -10.15 -39.87 15.31
CA ALA A 385 -9.26 -40.34 16.34
C ALA A 385 -8.20 -41.27 15.75
N GLU A 386 -7.06 -40.74 15.30
CA GLU A 386 -5.83 -41.51 15.07
C GLU A 386 -4.70 -40.60 14.60
N VAL A 387 -4.21 -39.67 15.42
CA VAL A 387 -2.86 -39.08 15.31
C VAL A 387 -2.43 -38.54 16.69
N SER A 388 -2.14 -39.39 17.65
CA SER A 388 -1.80 -38.95 19.01
C SER A 388 -0.33 -39.14 19.40
N MET A 389 0.55 -39.62 18.52
CA MET A 389 1.95 -39.87 18.90
C MET A 389 3.00 -38.94 18.35
N ASP A 390 2.68 -38.12 17.33
CA ASP A 390 3.63 -37.16 16.77
C ASP A 390 3.53 -35.75 17.38
N LYS A 391 2.46 -35.43 18.08
CA LYS A 391 2.27 -34.11 18.72
C LYS A 391 3.23 -33.84 19.88
N GLU A 392 3.50 -34.84 20.70
CA GLU A 392 4.39 -34.71 21.85
C GLU A 392 5.87 -34.50 21.44
N ARG A 393 6.29 -35.00 20.27
CA ARG A 393 7.64 -34.76 19.75
C ARG A 393 7.81 -33.38 19.14
N GLN A 394 6.81 -32.84 18.42
CA GLN A 394 6.88 -31.48 17.85
C GLN A 394 6.71 -30.39 18.90
N GLU A 395 5.85 -30.59 19.92
CA GLU A 395 5.75 -29.68 21.06
C GLU A 395 7.01 -29.68 21.92
N ALA A 396 7.69 -30.81 22.07
CA ALA A 396 8.96 -30.91 22.81
C ALA A 396 10.15 -30.28 22.08
N GLU A 397 10.17 -30.21 20.73
CA GLU A 397 11.19 -29.50 19.96
C GLU A 397 10.92 -27.99 19.88
N ASN A 398 9.66 -27.54 19.84
CA ASN A 398 9.30 -26.12 19.84
C ASN A 398 9.52 -25.45 21.21
N VAL A 399 9.31 -26.17 22.31
CA VAL A 399 9.62 -25.70 23.68
C VAL A 399 11.12 -25.48 23.91
N ARG A 400 12.01 -26.09 23.12
CA ARG A 400 13.44 -25.89 23.25
C ARG A 400 14.01 -24.61 22.61
N LYS A 401 13.27 -23.95 21.71
CA LYS A 401 13.73 -22.69 21.11
C LYS A 401 13.24 -21.44 21.86
N TYR A 402 11.98 -21.37 22.23
CA TYR A 402 11.44 -20.31 23.07
C TYR A 402 11.48 -20.77 24.53
N GLY A 403 12.01 -19.94 25.42
CA GLY A 403 12.01 -20.22 26.86
C GLY A 403 13.35 -20.73 27.44
N THR A 404 14.42 -20.84 26.62
CA THR A 404 15.75 -21.01 27.16
C THR A 404 16.22 -19.72 27.85
N PRO A 405 16.93 -19.77 28.99
CA PRO A 405 17.41 -18.58 29.68
C PRO A 405 18.17 -17.60 28.78
N GLU A 406 18.96 -18.11 27.85
CA GLU A 406 19.73 -17.33 26.89
C GLU A 406 18.82 -16.61 25.87
N ASN A 407 17.75 -17.27 25.43
CA ASN A 407 16.78 -16.69 24.49
C ASN A 407 15.92 -15.62 25.16
N GLN A 408 15.54 -15.83 26.42
CA GLN A 408 14.78 -14.83 27.20
C GLN A 408 15.64 -13.58 27.49
N GLU A 409 16.93 -13.74 27.79
CA GLU A 409 17.84 -12.61 28.00
C GLU A 409 18.07 -11.81 26.70
N ASN A 410 18.25 -12.52 25.58
CA ASN A 410 18.37 -11.88 24.27
C ASN A 410 17.09 -11.17 23.85
N LEU A 411 15.91 -11.71 24.17
CA LEU A 411 14.62 -11.13 23.88
C LEU A 411 14.42 -9.82 24.67
N LYS A 412 14.67 -9.83 25.98
CA LYS A 412 14.60 -8.63 26.83
C LYS A 412 15.58 -7.54 26.38
N LYS A 413 16.78 -7.93 25.99
CA LYS A 413 17.79 -6.99 25.48
C LYS A 413 17.39 -6.34 24.16
N ASN A 414 16.75 -7.07 23.26
CA ASN A 414 16.28 -6.51 22.00
C ASN A 414 15.01 -5.67 22.18
N LEU A 415 14.12 -6.03 23.10
CA LEU A 415 12.98 -5.22 23.49
C LEU A 415 13.40 -3.87 24.10
N SER A 416 14.40 -3.86 24.97
CA SER A 416 14.94 -2.62 25.55
C SER A 416 15.58 -1.71 24.49
N LYS A 417 16.24 -2.30 23.48
CA LYS A 417 16.82 -1.54 22.36
C LYS A 417 15.75 -0.99 21.43
N LEU A 418 14.69 -1.75 21.20
CA LEU A 418 13.55 -1.34 20.39
C LEU A 418 12.89 -0.11 21.01
N ILE A 419 12.57 -0.14 22.32
CA ILE A 419 11.94 0.99 23.00
C ILE A 419 12.81 2.24 22.93
N LEU A 420 14.12 2.11 23.11
CA LEU A 420 15.07 3.22 23.00
C LEU A 420 15.05 3.84 21.58
N CYS A 421 14.94 3.01 20.54
CA CYS A 421 14.81 3.51 19.17
C CYS A 421 13.50 4.25 18.95
N VAL A 422 12.39 3.78 19.53
CA VAL A 422 11.09 4.42 19.47
C VAL A 422 11.08 5.76 20.22
N GLU A 423 11.69 5.84 21.39
CA GLU A 423 11.88 7.09 22.16
C GLU A 423 12.72 8.14 21.40
N LEU A 424 13.64 7.68 20.53
CA LEU A 424 14.47 8.52 19.68
C LEU A 424 13.84 8.77 18.30
N GLU A 425 12.57 8.41 18.09
CA GLU A 425 11.84 8.51 16.81
C GLU A 425 12.55 7.83 15.62
N ASN A 426 13.42 6.86 15.89
CA ASN A 426 14.17 6.13 14.87
C ASN A 426 13.43 4.83 14.48
N TRP A 427 12.37 4.98 13.72
CA TRP A 427 11.44 3.90 13.33
C TRP A 427 12.09 2.82 12.47
N GLU A 428 13.01 3.17 11.56
CA GLU A 428 13.77 2.17 10.75
C GLU A 428 14.57 1.20 11.62
N LYS A 429 15.25 1.72 12.65
CA LYS A 429 15.99 0.85 13.59
C LYS A 429 15.06 0.07 14.50
N ALA A 430 13.91 0.62 14.86
CA ALA A 430 12.90 -0.10 15.64
C ALA A 430 12.38 -1.32 14.85
N GLU A 431 12.15 -1.21 13.54
CA GLU A 431 11.76 -2.33 12.68
C GLU A 431 12.84 -3.43 12.63
N MET A 432 14.12 -3.09 12.53
CA MET A 432 15.22 -4.07 12.58
C MET A 432 15.22 -4.90 13.87
N PHE A 433 14.98 -4.24 15.02
CA PHE A 433 14.90 -4.96 16.30
C PHE A 433 13.63 -5.80 16.39
N MET A 434 12.53 -5.34 15.77
CA MET A 434 11.29 -6.09 15.72
C MET A 434 11.43 -7.42 14.97
N ASP A 435 12.16 -7.45 13.85
CA ASP A 435 12.42 -8.68 13.10
C ASP A 435 13.27 -9.67 13.93
N THR A 436 14.22 -9.16 14.72
CA THR A 436 15.00 -10.00 15.65
C THR A 436 14.13 -10.55 16.78
N ILE A 437 13.23 -9.72 17.36
CA ILE A 437 12.28 -10.14 18.40
C ILE A 437 11.35 -11.23 17.85
N LYS A 438 10.87 -11.08 16.60
CA LYS A 438 10.03 -12.08 15.94
C LYS A 438 10.76 -13.42 15.80
N GLN A 439 12.04 -13.43 15.43
CA GLN A 439 12.84 -14.64 15.33
C GLN A 439 13.03 -15.32 16.71
N LEU A 440 13.27 -14.52 17.75
CA LEU A 440 13.47 -15.00 19.11
C LEU A 440 12.18 -15.54 19.76
N THR A 441 11.02 -15.11 19.26
CA THR A 441 9.69 -15.58 19.70
C THR A 441 9.09 -16.67 18.81
N GLU A 442 9.89 -17.23 17.89
CA GLU A 442 9.45 -18.35 17.06
C GLU A 442 9.17 -19.59 17.92
N GLY A 443 7.97 -20.14 17.82
CA GLY A 443 7.51 -21.23 18.70
C GLY A 443 6.95 -20.80 20.06
N ALA A 444 6.86 -19.50 20.33
CA ALA A 444 6.25 -18.97 21.56
C ALA A 444 4.76 -19.30 21.68
N PRO A 445 4.18 -19.31 22.91
CA PRO A 445 2.75 -19.40 23.13
C PRO A 445 1.98 -18.36 22.29
N ARG A 446 0.75 -18.71 21.91
CA ARG A 446 -0.11 -17.86 21.07
C ARG A 446 -0.29 -16.43 21.60
N GLU A 447 -0.31 -16.25 22.90
CA GLU A 447 -0.42 -14.94 23.55
C GLU A 447 0.79 -14.06 23.25
N VAL A 448 1.99 -14.59 23.41
CA VAL A 448 3.25 -13.90 23.09
C VAL A 448 3.34 -13.57 21.61
N SER A 449 3.02 -14.54 20.74
CA SER A 449 3.03 -14.32 19.29
C SER A 449 2.05 -13.22 18.84
N ARG A 450 0.89 -13.11 19.52
CA ARG A 450 -0.07 -12.02 19.26
C ARG A 450 0.45 -10.65 19.69
N LEU A 451 1.08 -10.58 20.86
CA LEU A 451 1.67 -9.34 21.37
C LEU A 451 2.81 -8.86 20.49
N VAL A 452 3.68 -9.77 20.04
CA VAL A 452 4.76 -9.48 19.08
C VAL A 452 4.20 -8.92 17.76
N LEU A 453 3.10 -9.51 17.26
CA LEU A 453 2.46 -9.02 16.05
C LEU A 453 1.88 -7.61 16.22
N ARG A 454 1.20 -7.34 17.36
CA ARG A 454 0.64 -6.03 17.67
C ARG A 454 1.73 -4.98 17.84
N LEU A 455 2.82 -5.33 18.51
CA LEU A 455 3.99 -4.47 18.67
C LEU A 455 4.59 -4.12 17.31
N LYS A 456 4.75 -5.10 16.40
CA LYS A 456 5.19 -4.86 15.02
C LYS A 456 4.28 -3.87 14.29
N MET A 457 2.97 -4.06 14.40
CA MET A 457 2.00 -3.18 13.76
C MET A 457 2.00 -1.76 14.33
N ALA A 458 2.23 -1.60 15.63
CA ALA A 458 2.33 -0.29 16.26
C ALA A 458 3.58 0.46 15.78
N ILE A 459 4.70 -0.25 15.60
CA ILE A 459 5.96 0.30 15.07
C ILE A 459 5.78 0.73 13.60
N GLN A 460 5.20 -0.13 12.75
CA GLN A 460 4.94 0.18 11.36
C GLN A 460 3.99 1.37 11.15
N LYS A 461 3.16 1.68 12.15
CA LYS A 461 2.27 2.85 12.14
C LYS A 461 2.91 4.07 12.81
N GLU A 462 4.15 3.96 13.25
CA GLU A 462 4.88 5.01 13.98
C GLU A 462 4.07 5.56 15.16
N ASN A 463 3.28 4.67 15.82
CA ASN A 463 2.38 5.06 16.88
C ASN A 463 3.01 4.82 18.26
N TYR A 464 3.65 5.85 18.80
CA TYR A 464 4.38 5.81 20.07
C TYR A 464 3.55 5.23 21.24
N ASP A 465 2.34 5.76 21.48
CA ASP A 465 1.50 5.35 22.62
C ASP A 465 1.14 3.85 22.56
N LYS A 466 0.85 3.35 21.35
CA LYS A 466 0.54 1.93 21.18
C LYS A 466 1.77 1.04 21.31
N VAL A 467 2.94 1.49 20.87
CA VAL A 467 4.18 0.73 21.05
C VAL A 467 4.45 0.54 22.53
N ILE A 468 4.30 1.56 23.35
CA ILE A 468 4.48 1.47 24.81
C ILE A 468 3.52 0.45 25.43
N VAL A 469 2.23 0.54 25.11
CA VAL A 469 1.21 -0.39 25.65
C VAL A 469 1.49 -1.85 25.28
N GLU A 470 1.81 -2.13 24.02
CA GLU A 470 2.07 -3.51 23.56
C GLU A 470 3.44 -4.01 24.05
N TYR A 471 4.42 -3.12 24.22
CA TYR A 471 5.70 -3.43 24.83
C TYR A 471 5.53 -3.87 26.30
N GLU A 472 4.82 -3.07 27.11
CA GLU A 472 4.56 -3.41 28.52
C GLU A 472 3.79 -4.72 28.66
N ALA A 473 2.80 -4.95 27.79
CA ALA A 473 2.04 -6.20 27.77
C ALA A 473 2.94 -7.40 27.42
N LEU A 474 3.88 -7.24 26.50
CA LEU A 474 4.83 -8.29 26.10
C LEU A 474 5.89 -8.54 27.19
N ASP A 475 6.45 -7.49 27.81
CA ASP A 475 7.45 -7.60 28.87
C ASP A 475 6.87 -8.26 30.14
N ASN A 476 5.59 -8.01 30.44
CA ASN A 476 4.89 -8.68 31.54
C ASN A 476 4.59 -10.17 31.28
N CYS A 477 4.62 -10.62 30.02
CA CYS A 477 4.41 -12.03 29.62
C CYS A 477 5.73 -12.82 29.52
N LEU A 478 6.89 -12.16 29.62
CA LEU A 478 8.23 -12.73 29.51
C LEU A 478 8.89 -12.87 30.86
#